data_14fcc2e3540ca3eb5a9ab83955570c65
#
_entry.id   14fcc2e3540ca3eb5a9ab83955570c65
#
_cell.length_a   1.000
_cell.length_b   1.000
_cell.length_c   1.000
_cell.angle_alpha   90.00
_cell.angle_beta   90.00
_cell.angle_gamma   90.00
#
_symmetry.space_group_name_H-M   'P 1'
#
loop_
_entity.id
_entity.type
_entity.pdbx_description
1 polymer ?
#
loop_
_entity_poly.entity_id
_entity_poly.type
_entity_poly.pdbx_seq_one_letter_code
_entity_poly.pdbx_strand_id
1 'polypeptide(L)'
;YVMVYNAVKQAYVDPVDDHALMQSAVRGLLLDLDPHSAYLPKEDADEFNEQTRGSYDGVGLELQQLPEGGLRIVAPLDDGPADRAGLRSHDRIIAIDGKLLGPGDVDASAPLRGVAGSKVVLRVVRAGTAKPFDVTLVRETIRTSSVRSRMLEPGFGYVRVASFQAATAADFVKALDALQTTAALKGLLIDLRSNPGGLLVGAVQIADELLDTGGIVSTKGRALIGDSRFDATPGDRLKGAPVV
;
A
#
# COMPACT_ATOMS: atom_id res chain seq x y z
N TYR A 1 24.76 -21.24 -16.41
CA TYR A 1 23.79 -21.39 -15.31
C TYR A 1 23.59 -22.85 -14.90
N VAL A 2 23.21 -23.77 -15.82
CA VAL A 2 22.92 -25.18 -15.52
C VAL A 2 24.11 -25.87 -14.82
N MET A 3 25.36 -25.61 -15.26
CA MET A 3 26.55 -26.21 -14.66
C MET A 3 26.75 -25.74 -13.20
N VAL A 4 26.58 -24.44 -12.93
CA VAL A 4 26.66 -23.86 -11.56
C VAL A 4 25.53 -24.40 -10.68
N TYR A 5 24.32 -24.42 -11.22
CA TYR A 5 23.15 -24.97 -10.54
C TYR A 5 23.37 -26.42 -10.10
N ASN A 6 23.85 -27.28 -11.03
CA ASN A 6 24.15 -28.68 -10.73
C ASN A 6 25.29 -28.84 -9.70
N ALA A 7 26.32 -27.99 -9.78
CA ALA A 7 27.40 -28.00 -8.82
C ALA A 7 26.92 -27.66 -7.40
N VAL A 8 26.06 -26.66 -7.26
CA VAL A 8 25.46 -26.32 -5.95
C VAL A 8 24.61 -27.46 -5.43
N LYS A 9 23.74 -28.03 -6.26
CA LYS A 9 22.86 -29.15 -5.87
C LYS A 9 23.63 -30.39 -5.42
N GLN A 10 24.80 -30.65 -6.00
CA GLN A 10 25.59 -31.86 -5.74
C GLN A 10 26.65 -31.70 -4.66
N ALA A 11 27.17 -30.48 -4.47
CA ALA A 11 28.36 -30.27 -3.66
C ALA A 11 28.14 -29.33 -2.45
N TYR A 12 27.01 -28.64 -2.35
CA TYR A 12 26.74 -27.81 -1.17
C TYR A 12 26.46 -28.68 0.06
N VAL A 13 26.86 -28.21 1.24
CA VAL A 13 26.83 -28.99 2.48
C VAL A 13 25.42 -29.37 2.94
N ASP A 14 24.46 -28.49 2.72
CA ASP A 14 23.05 -28.72 3.06
C ASP A 14 22.21 -28.94 1.79
N PRO A 15 21.12 -29.72 1.85
CA PRO A 15 20.17 -29.84 0.77
C PRO A 15 19.57 -28.47 0.42
N VAL A 16 19.63 -28.09 -0.87
CA VAL A 16 19.08 -26.82 -1.35
C VAL A 16 17.81 -27.09 -2.15
N ASP A 17 16.74 -26.34 -1.85
CA ASP A 17 15.49 -26.38 -2.59
C ASP A 17 15.67 -25.79 -3.99
N ASP A 18 15.12 -26.46 -5.00
CA ASP A 18 15.23 -26.07 -6.40
C ASP A 18 14.58 -24.72 -6.68
N HIS A 19 13.44 -24.47 -6.08
CA HIS A 19 12.70 -23.22 -6.27
C HIS A 19 13.47 -22.03 -5.66
N ALA A 20 13.97 -22.19 -4.44
CA ALA A 20 14.77 -21.17 -3.76
C ALA A 20 16.07 -20.86 -4.54
N LEU A 21 16.76 -21.90 -5.04
CA LEU A 21 17.97 -21.74 -5.82
C LEU A 21 17.71 -21.01 -7.15
N MET A 22 16.61 -21.35 -7.83
CA MET A 22 16.22 -20.69 -9.07
C MET A 22 15.84 -19.22 -8.84
N GLN A 23 15.07 -18.93 -7.80
CA GLN A 23 14.74 -17.54 -7.44
C GLN A 23 15.99 -16.71 -7.15
N SER A 24 16.95 -17.28 -6.40
CA SER A 24 18.23 -16.62 -6.11
C SER A 24 19.04 -16.34 -7.38
N ALA A 25 19.04 -17.27 -8.33
CA ALA A 25 19.70 -17.08 -9.62
C ALA A 25 19.06 -15.95 -10.45
N VAL A 26 17.72 -15.89 -10.48
CA VAL A 26 16.99 -14.81 -11.18
C VAL A 26 17.23 -13.46 -10.52
N ARG A 27 17.17 -13.40 -9.17
CA ARG A 27 17.52 -12.17 -8.43
C ARG A 27 18.94 -11.71 -8.74
N GLY A 28 19.92 -12.62 -8.75
CA GLY A 28 21.31 -12.30 -9.07
C GLY A 28 21.49 -11.73 -10.47
N LEU A 29 20.72 -12.20 -11.46
CA LEU A 29 20.75 -11.65 -12.82
C LEU A 29 20.32 -10.18 -12.90
N LEU A 30 19.39 -9.75 -12.05
CA LEU A 30 18.80 -8.42 -12.08
C LEU A 30 19.59 -7.43 -11.23
N LEU A 31 20.28 -7.91 -10.17
CA LEU A 31 21.06 -7.06 -9.26
C LEU A 31 22.15 -6.22 -9.96
N ASP A 32 22.71 -6.76 -11.06
CA ASP A 32 23.78 -6.09 -11.82
C ASP A 32 23.25 -5.14 -12.92
N LEU A 33 21.92 -5.05 -13.11
CA LEU A 33 21.35 -4.17 -14.13
C LEU A 33 21.24 -2.72 -13.63
N ASP A 34 20.50 -2.53 -12.55
CA ASP A 34 20.30 -1.22 -11.90
C ASP A 34 19.61 -1.42 -10.55
N PRO A 35 19.58 -0.38 -9.67
CA PRO A 35 18.97 -0.49 -8.34
C PRO A 35 17.43 -0.55 -8.35
N HIS A 36 16.79 -0.39 -9.51
CA HIS A 36 15.33 -0.35 -9.64
C HIS A 36 14.78 -1.61 -10.31
N SER A 37 15.65 -2.46 -10.89
CA SER A 37 15.25 -3.74 -11.48
C SER A 37 15.21 -4.83 -10.43
N ALA A 38 14.05 -5.45 -10.26
CA ALA A 38 13.85 -6.51 -9.28
C ALA A 38 12.96 -7.64 -9.83
N TYR A 39 13.25 -8.87 -9.37
CA TYR A 39 12.31 -9.98 -9.51
C TYR A 39 11.42 -10.03 -8.28
N LEU A 40 10.13 -9.96 -8.51
CA LEU A 40 9.12 -10.09 -7.47
C LEU A 40 8.56 -11.53 -7.51
N PRO A 41 8.78 -12.36 -6.50
CA PRO A 41 8.01 -13.58 -6.31
C PRO A 41 6.51 -13.28 -6.28
N LYS A 42 5.69 -14.31 -6.41
CA LYS A 42 4.24 -14.11 -6.53
C LYS A 42 3.65 -13.33 -5.34
N GLU A 43 4.08 -13.68 -4.12
CA GLU A 43 3.62 -13.05 -2.89
C GLU A 43 4.00 -11.56 -2.87
N ASP A 44 5.26 -11.22 -3.18
CA ASP A 44 5.74 -9.84 -3.26
C ASP A 44 5.05 -9.06 -4.40
N ALA A 45 4.77 -9.74 -5.54
CA ALA A 45 4.05 -9.15 -6.66
C ALA A 45 2.58 -8.85 -6.30
N ASP A 46 1.93 -9.73 -5.56
CA ASP A 46 0.56 -9.55 -5.09
C ASP A 46 0.50 -8.36 -4.10
N GLU A 47 1.45 -8.27 -3.16
CA GLU A 47 1.56 -7.14 -2.25
C GLU A 47 1.83 -5.81 -2.98
N PHE A 48 2.76 -5.82 -3.94
CA PHE A 48 3.03 -4.65 -4.78
C PHE A 48 1.79 -4.20 -5.56
N ASN A 49 1.02 -5.15 -6.09
CA ASN A 49 -0.24 -4.86 -6.79
C ASN A 49 -1.31 -4.30 -5.85
N GLU A 50 -1.41 -4.76 -4.60
CA GLU A 50 -2.30 -4.21 -3.59
C GLU A 50 -1.91 -2.76 -3.25
N GLN A 51 -0.62 -2.52 -2.97
CA GLN A 51 -0.09 -1.18 -2.70
C GLN A 51 -0.36 -0.21 -3.86
N THR A 52 -0.16 -0.67 -5.10
CA THR A 52 -0.37 0.11 -6.32
C THR A 52 -1.85 0.41 -6.56
N ARG A 53 -2.73 -0.55 -6.30
CA ARG A 53 -4.19 -0.34 -6.35
C ARG A 53 -4.69 0.56 -5.23
N GLY A 54 -4.00 0.61 -4.08
CA GLY A 54 -4.44 1.30 -2.88
C GLY A 54 -5.61 0.60 -2.19
N SER A 55 -5.73 -0.70 -2.36
CA SER A 55 -6.76 -1.50 -1.72
C SER A 55 -6.31 -2.95 -1.55
N TYR A 56 -6.75 -3.58 -0.49
CA TYR A 56 -6.53 -4.99 -0.21
C TYR A 56 -7.80 -5.61 0.37
N ASP A 57 -7.94 -6.91 0.21
CA ASP A 57 -9.08 -7.62 0.79
C ASP A 57 -8.72 -8.14 2.18
N GLY A 58 -9.50 -7.74 3.19
CA GLY A 58 -9.22 -8.08 4.59
C GLY A 58 -10.27 -7.56 5.56
N VAL A 59 -9.88 -7.42 6.81
CA VAL A 59 -10.78 -7.07 7.92
C VAL A 59 -10.63 -5.63 8.44
N GLY A 60 -9.68 -4.85 7.91
CA GLY A 60 -9.49 -3.44 8.28
C GLY A 60 -8.94 -3.26 9.71
N LEU A 61 -7.77 -3.84 9.98
CA LEU A 61 -7.06 -3.72 11.25
C LEU A 61 -5.62 -3.25 11.04
N GLU A 62 -5.19 -2.28 11.80
CA GLU A 62 -3.79 -1.99 12.03
C GLU A 62 -3.30 -2.83 13.21
N LEU A 63 -2.24 -3.60 13.00
CA LEU A 63 -1.81 -4.64 13.93
C LEU A 63 -0.34 -4.51 14.29
N GLN A 64 -0.01 -4.91 15.50
CA GLN A 64 1.34 -5.09 15.98
C GLN A 64 1.52 -6.55 16.43
N GLN A 65 2.51 -7.25 15.86
CA GLN A 65 2.86 -8.58 16.33
C GLN A 65 3.56 -8.52 17.69
N LEU A 66 3.17 -9.40 18.59
CA LEU A 66 3.74 -9.46 19.93
C LEU A 66 4.82 -10.54 20.01
N PRO A 67 5.96 -10.27 20.67
CA PRO A 67 7.03 -11.25 20.82
C PRO A 67 6.58 -12.55 21.52
N GLU A 68 5.65 -12.45 22.46
CA GLU A 68 5.07 -13.59 23.19
C GLU A 68 3.98 -14.33 22.41
N GLY A 69 3.74 -13.95 21.16
CA GLY A 69 2.68 -14.46 20.29
C GLY A 69 1.39 -13.67 20.38
N GLY A 70 0.59 -13.79 19.30
CA GLY A 70 -0.63 -13.02 19.10
C GLY A 70 -0.39 -11.65 18.46
N LEU A 71 -1.50 -11.00 18.13
CA LEU A 71 -1.52 -9.69 17.47
C LEU A 71 -2.25 -8.68 18.37
N ARG A 72 -1.62 -7.52 18.61
CA ARG A 72 -2.29 -6.40 19.27
C ARG A 72 -2.95 -5.53 18.21
N ILE A 73 -4.19 -5.17 18.40
CA ILE A 73 -4.88 -4.17 17.59
C ILE A 73 -4.36 -2.79 17.99
N VAL A 74 -3.69 -2.12 17.06
CA VAL A 74 -3.29 -0.71 17.19
C VAL A 74 -4.51 0.17 16.99
N ALA A 75 -5.21 -0.02 15.87
CA ALA A 75 -6.48 0.63 15.57
C ALA A 75 -7.30 -0.21 14.57
N PRO A 76 -8.63 -0.31 14.71
CA PRO A 76 -9.49 -0.66 13.59
C PRO A 76 -9.53 0.52 12.61
N LEU A 77 -9.69 0.24 11.32
CA LEU A 77 -9.92 1.26 10.32
C LEU A 77 -11.39 1.70 10.39
N ASP A 78 -11.59 3.01 10.36
CA ASP A 78 -12.94 3.63 10.44
C ASP A 78 -13.87 3.01 9.39
N ASP A 79 -15.10 2.70 9.80
CA ASP A 79 -16.13 2.07 8.96
C ASP A 79 -15.74 0.71 8.34
N GLY A 80 -14.61 0.11 8.78
CA GLY A 80 -14.18 -1.21 8.36
C GLY A 80 -14.93 -2.37 9.04
N PRO A 81 -14.76 -3.61 8.56
CA PRO A 81 -15.41 -4.78 9.16
C PRO A 81 -15.10 -4.96 10.64
N ALA A 82 -13.84 -4.70 11.04
CA ALA A 82 -13.40 -4.82 12.41
C ALA A 82 -14.00 -3.75 13.33
N ASP A 83 -14.10 -2.52 12.85
CA ASP A 83 -14.71 -1.40 13.56
C ASP A 83 -16.20 -1.64 13.78
N ARG A 84 -16.93 -2.00 12.72
CA ARG A 84 -18.37 -2.35 12.80
C ARG A 84 -18.65 -3.53 13.73
N ALA A 85 -17.69 -4.45 13.88
CA ALA A 85 -17.79 -5.57 14.83
C ALA A 85 -17.43 -5.18 16.26
N GLY A 86 -17.05 -3.93 16.53
CA GLY A 86 -16.74 -3.40 17.85
C GLY A 86 -15.39 -3.83 18.40
N LEU A 87 -14.43 -4.18 17.53
CA LEU A 87 -13.03 -4.34 17.93
C LEU A 87 -12.43 -2.97 18.27
N ARG A 88 -11.46 -2.96 19.19
CA ARG A 88 -10.91 -1.72 19.74
C ARG A 88 -9.38 -1.75 19.79
N SER A 89 -8.78 -0.58 19.85
CA SER A 89 -7.35 -0.46 20.17
C SER A 89 -7.04 -1.18 21.49
N HIS A 90 -5.88 -1.81 21.53
CA HIS A 90 -5.37 -2.65 22.63
C HIS A 90 -6.06 -4.01 22.82
N ASP A 91 -7.06 -4.37 22.03
CA ASP A 91 -7.51 -5.76 21.97
C ASP A 91 -6.37 -6.65 21.49
N ARG A 92 -6.29 -7.88 21.99
CA ARG A 92 -5.28 -8.85 21.58
C ARG A 92 -5.96 -10.04 20.91
N ILE A 93 -5.59 -10.32 19.67
CA ILE A 93 -5.99 -11.52 18.93
C ILE A 93 -5.03 -12.64 19.33
N ILE A 94 -5.57 -13.73 19.85
CA ILE A 94 -4.81 -14.89 20.33
C ILE A 94 -5.01 -16.13 19.46
N ALA A 95 -6.05 -16.15 18.62
CA ALA A 95 -6.27 -17.20 17.63
C ALA A 95 -7.03 -16.65 16.43
N ILE A 96 -6.80 -17.26 15.26
CA ILE A 96 -7.52 -17.00 14.00
C ILE A 96 -8.00 -18.33 13.46
N ASP A 97 -9.29 -18.44 13.15
CA ASP A 97 -9.97 -19.66 12.68
C ASP A 97 -9.62 -20.90 13.54
N GLY A 98 -9.56 -20.71 14.86
CA GLY A 98 -9.24 -21.74 15.83
C GLY A 98 -7.76 -22.06 15.99
N LYS A 99 -6.85 -21.56 15.13
CA LYS A 99 -5.41 -21.72 15.27
C LYS A 99 -4.86 -20.67 16.22
N LEU A 100 -4.24 -21.13 17.32
CA LEU A 100 -3.56 -20.26 18.28
C LEU A 100 -2.33 -19.60 17.63
N LEU A 101 -2.13 -18.31 17.95
CA LEU A 101 -0.97 -17.53 17.51
C LEU A 101 0.14 -17.65 18.55
N GLY A 102 1.25 -18.28 18.17
CA GLY A 102 2.41 -18.54 19.01
C GLY A 102 3.55 -17.53 18.87
N PRO A 103 4.53 -17.57 19.78
CA PRO A 103 5.77 -16.85 19.60
C PRO A 103 6.52 -17.43 18.39
N GLY A 104 7.00 -16.54 17.48
CA GLY A 104 7.74 -16.95 16.28
C GLY A 104 6.88 -17.27 15.07
N ASP A 105 5.55 -17.10 15.11
CA ASP A 105 4.75 -17.18 13.90
C ASP A 105 5.20 -16.08 12.92
N VAL A 106 5.67 -16.52 11.74
CA VAL A 106 6.01 -15.61 10.65
C VAL A 106 4.70 -15.16 10.01
N ASP A 107 4.50 -13.84 9.92
CA ASP A 107 3.29 -13.24 9.37
C ASP A 107 1.98 -13.80 9.96
N ALA A 108 1.84 -13.67 11.29
CA ALA A 108 0.62 -14.06 12.00
C ALA A 108 -0.65 -13.34 11.51
N SER A 109 -0.49 -12.26 10.74
CA SER A 109 -1.59 -11.47 10.18
C SER A 109 -2.09 -11.96 8.82
N ALA A 110 -1.32 -12.77 8.10
CA ALA A 110 -1.69 -13.27 6.76
C ALA A 110 -3.11 -13.88 6.67
N PRO A 111 -3.59 -14.67 7.66
CA PRO A 111 -4.94 -15.23 7.60
C PRO A 111 -6.07 -14.19 7.71
N LEU A 112 -5.76 -12.94 8.08
CA LEU A 112 -6.75 -11.85 8.12
C LEU A 112 -7.06 -11.30 6.72
N ARG A 113 -6.16 -11.53 5.77
CA ARG A 113 -6.38 -11.29 4.34
C ARG A 113 -7.13 -12.45 3.73
N GLY A 114 -7.71 -12.24 2.55
CA GLY A 114 -8.40 -13.27 1.78
C GLY A 114 -9.56 -12.70 1.00
N VAL A 115 -10.20 -13.53 0.18
CA VAL A 115 -11.25 -13.12 -0.76
C VAL A 115 -12.35 -12.33 -0.06
N ALA A 116 -12.72 -11.16 -0.60
CA ALA A 116 -13.84 -10.36 -0.12
C ALA A 116 -15.13 -11.20 -0.06
N GLY A 117 -15.91 -11.05 1.00
CA GLY A 117 -17.09 -11.86 1.29
C GLY A 117 -16.80 -13.13 2.09
N SER A 118 -15.56 -13.59 2.20
CA SER A 118 -15.20 -14.72 3.04
C SER A 118 -15.19 -14.36 4.52
N LYS A 119 -15.40 -15.34 5.40
CA LYS A 119 -15.44 -15.14 6.85
C LYS A 119 -14.12 -15.52 7.48
N VAL A 120 -13.82 -14.88 8.62
CA VAL A 120 -12.73 -15.23 9.52
C VAL A 120 -13.20 -15.09 10.96
N VAL A 121 -12.78 -15.99 11.84
CA VAL A 121 -13.13 -15.97 13.26
C VAL A 121 -11.90 -15.61 14.07
N LEU A 122 -11.99 -14.53 14.85
CA LEU A 122 -10.92 -14.06 15.72
C LEU A 122 -11.27 -14.37 17.17
N ARG A 123 -10.34 -14.99 17.90
CA ARG A 123 -10.43 -15.09 19.36
C ARG A 123 -9.69 -13.93 20.00
N VAL A 124 -10.41 -13.13 20.76
CA VAL A 124 -9.95 -11.83 21.26
C VAL A 124 -9.92 -11.82 22.78
N VAL A 125 -8.86 -11.25 23.33
CA VAL A 125 -8.74 -10.88 24.75
C VAL A 125 -8.80 -9.37 24.87
N ARG A 126 -9.67 -8.88 25.72
CA ARG A 126 -9.85 -7.45 26.00
C ARG A 126 -9.67 -7.18 27.49
N ALA A 127 -8.93 -6.12 27.83
CA ALA A 127 -8.80 -5.69 29.21
C ALA A 127 -10.19 -5.39 29.82
N GLY A 128 -10.41 -5.87 31.04
CA GLY A 128 -11.70 -5.72 31.73
C GLY A 128 -12.76 -6.76 31.36
N THR A 129 -12.50 -7.70 30.44
CA THR A 129 -13.37 -8.85 30.20
C THR A 129 -12.82 -10.10 30.93
N ALA A 130 -13.72 -10.88 31.54
CA ALA A 130 -13.32 -12.04 32.35
C ALA A 130 -12.81 -13.22 31.50
N LYS A 131 -13.20 -13.32 30.24
CA LYS A 131 -12.87 -14.44 29.33
C LYS A 131 -12.63 -13.93 27.91
N PRO A 132 -11.78 -14.62 27.12
CA PRO A 132 -11.70 -14.40 25.68
C PRO A 132 -13.07 -14.59 25.02
N PHE A 133 -13.32 -13.87 23.94
CA PHE A 133 -14.54 -13.97 23.14
C PHE A 133 -14.20 -14.11 21.66
N ASP A 134 -15.09 -14.73 20.91
CA ASP A 134 -14.93 -14.92 19.47
C ASP A 134 -15.71 -13.84 18.71
N VAL A 135 -15.08 -13.30 17.66
CA VAL A 135 -15.66 -12.32 16.74
C VAL A 135 -15.55 -12.87 15.33
N THR A 136 -16.68 -12.99 14.66
CA THR A 136 -16.71 -13.37 13.23
C THR A 136 -16.73 -12.11 12.38
N LEU A 137 -15.76 -11.98 11.48
CA LEU A 137 -15.67 -10.88 10.53
C LEU A 137 -15.90 -11.41 9.11
N VAL A 138 -16.45 -10.53 8.27
CA VAL A 138 -16.50 -10.76 6.82
C VAL A 138 -15.41 -9.89 6.20
N ARG A 139 -14.54 -10.48 5.37
CA ARG A 139 -13.51 -9.72 4.66
C ARG A 139 -14.15 -8.85 3.60
N GLU A 140 -13.64 -7.65 3.47
CA GLU A 140 -14.08 -6.67 2.47
C GLU A 140 -12.86 -6.05 1.79
N THR A 141 -13.09 -5.40 0.64
CA THR A 141 -12.05 -4.60 0.00
C THR A 141 -11.84 -3.31 0.81
N ILE A 142 -10.72 -3.24 1.50
CA ILE A 142 -10.31 -2.10 2.31
C ILE A 142 -9.54 -1.12 1.42
N ARG A 143 -9.97 0.13 1.39
CA ARG A 143 -9.28 1.20 0.66
C ARG A 143 -8.36 1.97 1.61
N THR A 144 -7.12 2.18 1.19
CA THR A 144 -6.17 3.04 1.89
C THR A 144 -6.06 4.36 1.14
N SER A 145 -6.49 5.46 1.78
CA SER A 145 -6.40 6.77 1.15
C SER A 145 -4.95 7.24 1.09
N SER A 146 -4.45 7.50 -0.11
CA SER A 146 -3.14 8.10 -0.36
C SER A 146 -3.14 9.63 -0.30
N VAL A 147 -4.32 10.26 -0.24
CA VAL A 147 -4.47 11.72 -0.22
C VAL A 147 -5.16 12.16 1.07
N ARG A 148 -4.58 13.18 1.71
CA ARG A 148 -5.19 13.88 2.85
C ARG A 148 -5.08 15.38 2.63
N SER A 149 -6.13 16.12 2.94
CA SER A 149 -6.15 17.56 2.74
C SER A 149 -6.72 18.30 3.94
N ARG A 150 -6.31 19.56 4.08
CA ARG A 150 -6.88 20.50 5.05
C ARG A 150 -6.62 21.94 4.61
N MET A 151 -7.45 22.86 5.04
CA MET A 151 -7.15 24.26 4.96
C MET A 151 -6.19 24.63 6.09
N LEU A 152 -5.08 25.31 5.79
CA LEU A 152 -4.15 25.84 6.80
C LEU A 152 -4.64 27.18 7.33
N GLU A 153 -4.95 28.10 6.40
CA GLU A 153 -5.49 29.42 6.62
C GLU A 153 -6.49 29.73 5.48
N PRO A 154 -7.37 30.70 5.61
CA PRO A 154 -8.32 31.05 4.54
C PRO A 154 -7.62 31.34 3.22
N GLY A 155 -7.82 30.45 2.24
CA GLY A 155 -7.20 30.51 0.91
C GLY A 155 -5.87 29.75 0.77
N PHE A 156 -5.30 29.14 1.83
CA PHE A 156 -4.09 28.34 1.74
C PHE A 156 -4.38 26.87 2.05
N GLY A 157 -4.38 26.06 0.98
CA GLY A 157 -4.63 24.64 1.05
C GLY A 157 -3.37 23.83 1.35
N TYR A 158 -3.53 22.72 2.02
CA TYR A 158 -2.51 21.69 2.21
C TYR A 158 -3.06 20.36 1.71
N VAL A 159 -2.29 19.69 0.87
CA VAL A 159 -2.59 18.34 0.39
C VAL A 159 -1.36 17.46 0.56
N ARG A 160 -1.48 16.38 1.32
CA ARG A 160 -0.46 15.35 1.41
C ARG A 160 -0.79 14.23 0.45
N VAL A 161 0.19 13.83 -0.37
CA VAL A 161 0.12 12.65 -1.22
C VAL A 161 1.16 11.64 -0.72
N ALA A 162 0.69 10.58 -0.08
CA ALA A 162 1.57 9.59 0.57
C ALA A 162 2.19 8.59 -0.42
N SER A 163 1.49 8.30 -1.52
CA SER A 163 1.95 7.43 -2.63
C SER A 163 1.08 7.68 -3.86
N PHE A 164 1.53 7.21 -5.03
CA PHE A 164 0.76 7.31 -6.27
C PHE A 164 0.06 5.98 -6.58
N GLN A 165 -1.15 5.83 -6.09
CA GLN A 165 -2.03 4.68 -6.31
C GLN A 165 -3.01 4.94 -7.45
N ALA A 166 -3.77 3.93 -7.87
CA ALA A 166 -4.74 4.05 -8.96
C ALA A 166 -5.80 5.15 -8.76
N ALA A 167 -6.22 5.37 -7.52
CA ALA A 167 -7.23 6.40 -7.18
C ALA A 167 -6.64 7.76 -6.80
N THR A 168 -5.30 7.88 -6.65
CA THR A 168 -4.67 9.07 -6.06
C THR A 168 -4.99 10.36 -6.80
N ALA A 169 -4.95 10.35 -8.13
CA ALA A 169 -5.28 11.55 -8.92
C ALA A 169 -6.75 11.98 -8.73
N ALA A 170 -7.67 11.04 -8.77
CA ALA A 170 -9.09 11.34 -8.53
C ALA A 170 -9.35 11.85 -7.11
N ASP A 171 -8.66 11.28 -6.11
CA ASP A 171 -8.78 11.72 -4.72
C ASP A 171 -8.12 13.08 -4.49
N PHE A 172 -7.02 13.38 -5.22
CA PHE A 172 -6.39 14.70 -5.23
C PHE A 172 -7.35 15.78 -5.79
N VAL A 173 -8.00 15.49 -6.91
CA VAL A 173 -9.00 16.38 -7.50
C VAL A 173 -10.15 16.65 -6.53
N LYS A 174 -10.70 15.60 -5.90
CA LYS A 174 -11.76 15.76 -4.88
C LYS A 174 -11.29 16.59 -3.68
N ALA A 175 -10.03 16.40 -3.25
CA ALA A 175 -9.44 17.17 -2.17
C ALA A 175 -9.33 18.66 -2.53
N LEU A 176 -8.89 18.97 -3.76
CA LEU A 176 -8.83 20.36 -4.26
C LEU A 176 -10.24 20.98 -4.33
N ASP A 177 -11.21 20.27 -4.89
CA ASP A 177 -12.60 20.75 -4.99
C ASP A 177 -13.18 21.05 -3.59
N ALA A 178 -12.94 20.16 -2.61
CA ALA A 178 -13.38 20.37 -1.24
C ALA A 178 -12.73 21.62 -0.59
N LEU A 179 -11.43 21.83 -0.80
CA LEU A 179 -10.73 23.02 -0.32
C LEU A 179 -11.27 24.30 -0.98
N GLN A 180 -11.53 24.28 -2.29
CA GLN A 180 -12.04 25.42 -3.04
C GLN A 180 -13.49 25.74 -2.67
N THR A 181 -14.27 24.76 -2.22
CA THR A 181 -15.63 25.01 -1.71
C THR A 181 -15.59 25.85 -0.43
N THR A 182 -14.54 25.70 0.37
CA THR A 182 -14.39 26.44 1.63
C THR A 182 -13.91 27.87 1.38
N ALA A 183 -12.95 28.07 0.47
CA ALA A 183 -12.44 29.38 0.08
C ALA A 183 -11.68 29.27 -1.27
N ALA A 184 -11.69 30.33 -2.07
CA ALA A 184 -10.81 30.39 -3.25
C ALA A 184 -9.35 30.25 -2.82
N LEU A 185 -8.62 29.31 -3.44
CA LEU A 185 -7.23 29.07 -3.11
C LEU A 185 -6.35 30.21 -3.62
N LYS A 186 -5.53 30.74 -2.72
CA LYS A 186 -4.48 31.73 -2.98
C LYS A 186 -3.10 31.07 -3.05
N GLY A 187 -3.00 29.81 -2.63
CA GLY A 187 -1.80 28.99 -2.67
C GLY A 187 -2.10 27.57 -2.22
N LEU A 188 -1.28 26.64 -2.70
CA LEU A 188 -1.35 25.21 -2.35
C LEU A 188 0.02 24.69 -1.89
N LEU A 189 0.03 24.01 -0.77
CA LEU A 189 1.20 23.25 -0.30
C LEU A 189 0.95 21.77 -0.54
N ILE A 190 1.80 21.14 -1.35
CA ILE A 190 1.76 19.71 -1.63
C ILE A 190 2.88 19.03 -0.86
N ASP A 191 2.51 18.15 0.08
CA ASP A 191 3.47 17.39 0.88
C ASP A 191 3.70 15.99 0.29
N LEU A 192 4.89 15.81 -0.29
CA LEU A 192 5.37 14.54 -0.84
C LEU A 192 6.44 13.88 0.05
N ARG A 193 6.65 14.35 1.28
CA ARG A 193 7.66 13.77 2.18
C ARG A 193 7.33 12.33 2.50
N SER A 194 8.36 11.47 2.42
CA SER A 194 8.22 10.01 2.59
C SER A 194 7.28 9.34 1.58
N ASN A 195 7.05 9.97 0.42
CA ASN A 195 6.35 9.33 -0.69
C ASN A 195 7.34 8.44 -1.45
N PRO A 196 7.14 7.11 -1.51
CA PRO A 196 8.06 6.20 -2.21
C PRO A 196 7.87 6.22 -3.74
N GLY A 197 6.90 6.97 -4.26
CA GLY A 197 6.49 6.93 -5.66
C GLY A 197 5.19 6.15 -5.87
N GLY A 198 5.13 5.38 -6.95
CA GLY A 198 3.98 4.57 -7.35
C GLY A 198 3.69 4.67 -8.84
N LEU A 199 2.43 4.76 -9.25
CA LEU A 199 2.03 4.82 -10.65
C LEU A 199 2.40 6.15 -11.29
N LEU A 200 3.22 6.07 -12.36
CA LEU A 200 3.59 7.24 -13.17
C LEU A 200 2.36 8.01 -13.66
N VAL A 201 1.34 7.28 -14.12
CA VAL A 201 0.08 7.90 -14.61
C VAL A 201 -0.59 8.75 -13.53
N GLY A 202 -0.59 8.30 -12.27
CA GLY A 202 -1.15 9.09 -11.16
C GLY A 202 -0.39 10.39 -10.90
N ALA A 203 0.95 10.35 -10.98
CA ALA A 203 1.77 11.55 -10.86
C ALA A 203 1.56 12.52 -12.03
N VAL A 204 1.49 11.99 -13.27
CA VAL A 204 1.20 12.79 -14.48
C VAL A 204 -0.14 13.47 -14.37
N GLN A 205 -1.19 12.76 -13.97
CA GLN A 205 -2.53 13.32 -13.83
C GLN A 205 -2.58 14.44 -12.78
N ILE A 206 -1.89 14.28 -11.65
CA ILE A 206 -1.81 15.35 -10.64
C ILE A 206 -1.06 16.57 -11.19
N ALA A 207 0.04 16.36 -11.91
CA ALA A 207 0.78 17.46 -12.52
C ALA A 207 -0.06 18.18 -13.58
N ASP A 208 -0.83 17.46 -14.38
CA ASP A 208 -1.73 18.01 -15.39
C ASP A 208 -2.80 18.92 -14.80
N GLU A 209 -3.37 18.58 -13.65
CA GLU A 209 -4.34 19.41 -12.93
C GLU A 209 -3.79 20.77 -12.45
N LEU A 210 -2.46 20.90 -12.40
CA LEU A 210 -1.75 22.08 -11.88
C LEU A 210 -1.02 22.88 -12.96
N LEU A 211 -1.02 22.39 -14.19
CA LEU A 211 -0.33 22.99 -15.33
C LEU A 211 -1.33 23.32 -16.44
N ASP A 212 -1.07 24.38 -17.16
CA ASP A 212 -1.91 24.78 -18.32
C ASP A 212 -1.27 24.35 -19.65
N THR A 213 0.03 24.24 -19.70
CA THR A 213 0.80 23.88 -20.92
C THR A 213 2.18 23.33 -20.56
N GLY A 214 2.81 22.65 -21.53
CA GLY A 214 4.20 22.20 -21.42
C GLY A 214 4.35 20.69 -21.21
N GLY A 215 5.59 20.21 -21.31
CA GLY A 215 5.90 18.80 -21.08
C GLY A 215 5.94 18.46 -19.60
N ILE A 216 5.24 17.40 -19.21
CA ILE A 216 5.24 16.89 -17.82
C ILE A 216 6.41 15.91 -17.65
N VAL A 217 6.43 14.84 -18.44
CA VAL A 217 7.48 13.81 -18.39
C VAL A 217 7.56 13.06 -19.71
N SER A 218 8.74 12.53 -20.01
CA SER A 218 8.93 11.57 -21.08
C SER A 218 9.71 10.36 -20.61
N THR A 219 9.35 9.19 -21.11
CA THR A 219 10.11 7.95 -20.93
C THR A 219 10.76 7.56 -22.25
N LYS A 220 11.92 6.91 -22.19
CA LYS A 220 12.62 6.41 -23.35
C LYS A 220 13.14 4.99 -23.09
N GLY A 221 12.90 4.09 -24.00
CA GLY A 221 13.31 2.70 -23.90
C GLY A 221 13.88 2.13 -25.18
N ARG A 222 14.41 0.91 -25.15
CA ARG A 222 14.87 0.18 -26.34
C ARG A 222 13.72 -0.46 -27.11
N ALA A 223 12.65 -0.83 -26.43
CA ALA A 223 11.47 -1.43 -27.04
C ALA A 223 10.48 -0.34 -27.43
N LEU A 224 9.67 -0.61 -28.46
CA LEU A 224 8.58 0.28 -28.91
C LEU A 224 7.59 0.66 -27.80
N ILE A 225 7.55 -0.10 -26.70
CA ILE A 225 6.68 0.13 -25.53
C ILE A 225 7.31 1.14 -24.55
N GLY A 226 8.60 1.47 -24.72
CA GLY A 226 9.33 2.31 -23.75
C GLY A 226 9.24 3.81 -23.95
N ASP A 227 8.87 4.25 -25.17
CA ASP A 227 8.84 5.66 -25.50
C ASP A 227 7.44 6.22 -25.25
N SER A 228 7.32 7.12 -24.29
CA SER A 228 6.09 7.84 -23.98
C SER A 228 6.40 9.28 -23.67
N ARG A 229 5.50 10.18 -24.02
CA ARG A 229 5.55 11.60 -23.67
C ARG A 229 4.19 12.02 -23.15
N PHE A 230 4.21 12.75 -22.06
CA PHE A 230 3.03 13.33 -21.45
C PHE A 230 3.21 14.84 -21.41
N ASP A 231 2.29 15.55 -22.02
CA ASP A 231 2.23 17.00 -22.04
C ASP A 231 0.98 17.46 -21.27
N ALA A 232 1.04 18.63 -20.66
CA ALA A 232 -0.09 19.20 -19.93
C ALA A 232 -1.23 19.57 -20.87
N THR A 233 -2.45 19.33 -20.40
CA THR A 233 -3.68 19.78 -21.06
C THR A 233 -4.13 21.13 -20.47
N PRO A 234 -4.75 22.05 -21.26
CA PRO A 234 -5.23 23.31 -20.73
C PRO A 234 -6.23 23.11 -19.59
N GLY A 235 -6.04 23.79 -18.47
CA GLY A 235 -7.00 23.74 -17.37
C GLY A 235 -6.43 23.80 -15.97
N ASP A 236 -5.40 24.62 -15.71
CA ASP A 236 -4.88 24.85 -14.35
C ASP A 236 -6.00 25.13 -13.35
N ARG A 237 -6.23 24.18 -12.45
CA ARG A 237 -7.28 24.26 -11.40
C ARG A 237 -7.01 25.35 -10.38
N LEU A 238 -5.77 25.75 -10.20
CA LEU A 238 -5.40 26.79 -9.26
C LEU A 238 -5.45 28.20 -9.88
N LYS A 239 -5.64 28.30 -11.19
CA LYS A 239 -5.74 29.57 -11.93
C LYS A 239 -4.54 30.48 -11.67
N GLY A 240 -3.34 29.91 -11.65
CA GLY A 240 -2.10 30.62 -11.41
C GLY A 240 -1.75 30.86 -9.93
N ALA A 241 -2.51 30.30 -8.98
CA ALA A 241 -2.11 30.41 -7.58
C ALA A 241 -0.80 29.58 -7.34
N PRO A 242 0.13 30.08 -6.51
CA PRO A 242 1.41 29.43 -6.29
C PRO A 242 1.26 28.05 -5.63
N VAL A 243 2.15 27.13 -6.03
CA VAL A 243 2.28 25.77 -5.49
C VAL A 243 3.67 25.61 -4.87
N VAL A 244 3.73 25.02 -3.68
CA VAL A 244 4.98 24.73 -2.95
C VAL A 244 4.99 23.27 -2.52
#